data_597778fa92cac1f9a78f119d98d6273a
#
_entry.id   597778fa92cac1f9a78f119d98d6273a
#
_cell.length_a   1.000
_cell.length_b   1.000
_cell.length_c   1.000
_cell.angle_alpha   90.00
_cell.angle_beta   90.00
_cell.angle_gamma   90.00
#
_symmetry.space_group_name_H-M   'P 1'
#
loop_
_entity.id
_entity.type
_entity.pdbx_description
1 polymer ?
#
loop_
_entity_poly.entity_id
_entity_poly.type
_entity_poly.pdbx_seq_one_letter_code
_entity_poly.pdbx_strand_id
1 'polypeptide(L)'
;SNYLRINSDYFYRKTADGKYSDGSGCGNETASEKPLMREYMIESAKYWAEEYHIDGFRFDLMGVHDIETMNLIRKELNKIDPSIYIYGEGWSAGSCAYPTERLAMKANTRQLNGIGAFCDDMRDALRGPFSDDHKGGFLAGVENLEESIKFGIVGAISHPQIDMAKVNYSKEPWTNSPAQMISYVSCHDDMCLTDRLRSSIPGINEDELIRLDLLAQTAVLTSQGVPFILCGEEMLRDKKGVHNSYKSPDSINRLDWNNLKKYPEVFSYYSGLIALRKAHPAFRMGDADMVRRHLEFLDAPKGVVAFRLKDNAGGDSWKDITVILNSNKKVEEISVPKGEYTAVVKDGKVDSRGLATFSGTRIHVAPQTAMILH
;
A
#
# COMPACT_ATOMS: atom_id res chain seq x y z
N SER A 1 0.61 6.72 -32.31
CA SER A 1 -0.68 7.22 -31.80
C SER A 1 -1.30 8.21 -32.82
N ASN A 2 -2.60 8.50 -32.66
CA ASN A 2 -3.28 9.50 -33.50
C ASN A 2 -2.76 10.91 -33.21
N TYR A 3 -2.39 11.21 -32.00
CA TYR A 3 -1.82 12.52 -31.63
C TYR A 3 -0.50 12.82 -32.34
N LEU A 4 0.35 11.81 -32.56
CA LEU A 4 1.58 11.98 -33.36
C LEU A 4 1.29 12.37 -34.81
N ARG A 5 0.15 11.92 -35.39
CA ARG A 5 -0.26 12.25 -36.72
C ARG A 5 -0.86 13.66 -36.84
N ILE A 6 -1.42 14.17 -35.73
CA ILE A 6 -1.96 15.54 -35.66
C ILE A 6 -0.81 16.53 -35.50
N ASN A 7 0.06 16.30 -34.49
CA ASN A 7 1.24 17.14 -34.24
C ASN A 7 2.30 16.33 -33.51
N SER A 8 3.40 16.03 -34.17
CA SER A 8 4.50 15.21 -33.61
C SER A 8 5.25 15.87 -32.46
N ASP A 9 5.13 17.19 -32.30
CA ASP A 9 5.96 17.98 -31.40
C ASP A 9 5.18 18.58 -30.22
N TYR A 10 3.89 18.25 -30.09
CA TYR A 10 3.04 18.88 -29.10
C TYR A 10 2.66 17.94 -27.95
N PHE A 11 2.11 16.76 -28.25
CA PHE A 11 1.45 15.90 -27.25
C PHE A 11 2.41 15.00 -26.46
N TYR A 12 3.64 14.85 -26.94
CA TYR A 12 4.68 14.05 -26.31
C TYR A 12 5.94 14.87 -26.12
N ARG A 13 6.59 14.69 -24.96
CA ARG A 13 7.82 15.40 -24.67
C ARG A 13 8.96 14.89 -25.53
N LYS A 14 9.87 15.79 -25.86
CA LYS A 14 11.12 15.49 -26.55
C LYS A 14 12.32 15.90 -25.71
N THR A 15 13.38 15.16 -25.87
CA THR A 15 14.71 15.48 -25.36
C THR A 15 15.33 16.62 -26.16
N ALA A 16 16.41 17.21 -25.67
CA ALA A 16 17.08 18.35 -26.32
C ALA A 16 17.60 18.01 -27.73
N ASP A 17 17.90 16.73 -28.03
CA ASP A 17 18.30 16.24 -29.34
C ASP A 17 17.11 15.89 -30.27
N GLY A 18 15.90 16.23 -29.87
CA GLY A 18 14.67 16.09 -30.67
C GLY A 18 14.05 14.69 -30.71
N LYS A 19 14.59 13.73 -29.96
CA LYS A 19 13.98 12.39 -29.81
C LYS A 19 12.82 12.43 -28.83
N TYR A 20 11.92 11.45 -28.89
CA TYR A 20 10.91 11.31 -27.86
C TYR A 20 11.56 10.91 -26.53
N SER A 21 11.20 11.62 -25.47
CA SER A 21 11.50 11.22 -24.11
C SER A 21 10.68 9.99 -23.73
N ASP A 22 11.25 9.08 -22.96
CA ASP A 22 10.62 7.79 -22.64
C ASP A 22 10.50 7.54 -21.14
N GLY A 23 9.87 8.47 -20.46
CA GLY A 23 9.52 8.29 -19.05
C GLY A 23 8.52 7.17 -18.80
N SER A 24 7.78 6.76 -19.81
CA SER A 24 6.82 5.65 -19.71
C SER A 24 7.44 4.26 -19.89
N GLY A 25 8.66 4.16 -20.46
CA GLY A 25 9.24 2.88 -20.89
C GLY A 25 8.54 2.25 -22.11
N CYS A 26 7.62 3.02 -22.78
CA CYS A 26 6.84 2.57 -23.94
C CYS A 26 7.16 3.35 -25.22
N GLY A 27 8.30 4.04 -25.25
CA GLY A 27 8.81 4.78 -26.40
C GLY A 27 8.41 6.26 -26.47
N ASN A 28 7.70 6.77 -25.48
CA ASN A 28 7.33 8.19 -25.35
C ASN A 28 6.86 8.53 -23.93
N GLU A 29 6.56 9.80 -23.69
CA GLU A 29 5.87 10.24 -22.47
C GLU A 29 4.93 11.41 -22.80
N THR A 30 3.81 11.47 -22.10
CA THR A 30 2.77 12.48 -22.29
C THR A 30 3.25 13.85 -21.86
N ALA A 31 3.13 14.88 -22.72
CA ALA A 31 3.40 16.27 -22.40
C ALA A 31 2.17 16.90 -21.70
N SER A 32 1.89 16.46 -20.48
CA SER A 32 0.69 16.85 -19.70
C SER A 32 0.63 18.35 -19.42
N GLU A 33 1.77 19.03 -19.37
CA GLU A 33 1.90 20.48 -19.16
C GLU A 33 1.43 21.31 -20.36
N LYS A 34 1.24 20.69 -21.54
CA LYS A 34 0.77 21.39 -22.74
C LYS A 34 -0.74 21.65 -22.66
N PRO A 35 -1.22 22.89 -22.91
CA PRO A 35 -2.62 23.26 -22.69
C PRO A 35 -3.65 22.31 -23.28
N LEU A 36 -3.54 21.93 -24.55
CA LEU A 36 -4.53 21.02 -25.18
C LEU A 36 -4.45 19.59 -24.63
N MET A 37 -3.26 19.12 -24.24
CA MET A 37 -3.14 17.80 -23.61
C MET A 37 -3.73 17.82 -22.21
N ARG A 38 -3.47 18.86 -21.45
CA ARG A 38 -4.07 19.08 -20.12
C ARG A 38 -5.58 19.13 -20.19
N GLU A 39 -6.14 19.91 -21.10
CA GLU A 39 -7.58 19.99 -21.33
C GLU A 39 -8.17 18.63 -21.67
N TYR A 40 -7.54 17.88 -22.58
CA TYR A 40 -7.96 16.53 -22.92
C TYR A 40 -8.00 15.59 -21.71
N MET A 41 -6.97 15.62 -20.86
CA MET A 41 -6.93 14.79 -19.66
C MET A 41 -8.05 15.17 -18.66
N ILE A 42 -8.28 16.47 -18.46
CA ILE A 42 -9.34 16.98 -17.58
C ILE A 42 -10.73 16.56 -18.13
N GLU A 43 -11.02 16.85 -19.40
CA GLU A 43 -12.33 16.54 -19.99
C GLU A 43 -12.57 15.03 -20.07
N SER A 44 -11.53 14.22 -20.29
CA SER A 44 -11.65 12.76 -20.22
C SER A 44 -12.05 12.28 -18.81
N ALA A 45 -11.40 12.78 -17.76
CA ALA A 45 -11.75 12.41 -16.39
C ALA A 45 -13.16 12.86 -16.00
N LYS A 46 -13.56 14.07 -16.37
CA LYS A 46 -14.93 14.59 -16.17
C LYS A 46 -15.95 13.71 -16.87
N TYR A 47 -15.74 13.40 -18.15
CA TYR A 47 -16.64 12.56 -18.94
C TYR A 47 -16.93 11.22 -18.26
N TRP A 48 -15.89 10.52 -17.78
CA TRP A 48 -16.07 9.25 -17.09
C TRP A 48 -16.78 9.40 -15.74
N ALA A 49 -16.56 10.49 -15.02
CA ALA A 49 -17.25 10.77 -13.78
C ALA A 49 -18.73 11.13 -14.00
N GLU A 50 -19.03 11.99 -14.96
CA GLU A 50 -20.38 12.50 -15.23
C GLU A 50 -21.27 11.46 -15.92
N GLU A 51 -20.76 10.81 -16.99
CA GLU A 51 -21.56 9.89 -17.82
C GLU A 51 -21.59 8.45 -17.29
N TYR A 52 -20.52 8.01 -16.64
CA TYR A 52 -20.41 6.62 -16.16
C TYR A 52 -20.39 6.52 -14.63
N HIS A 53 -20.48 7.63 -13.92
CA HIS A 53 -20.54 7.70 -12.46
C HIS A 53 -19.37 6.96 -11.77
N ILE A 54 -18.15 7.14 -12.32
CA ILE A 54 -16.94 6.55 -11.75
C ILE A 54 -16.54 7.33 -10.50
N ASP A 55 -16.31 6.61 -9.37
CA ASP A 55 -16.01 7.17 -8.06
C ASP A 55 -14.51 7.35 -7.78
N GLY A 56 -13.63 7.02 -8.73
CA GLY A 56 -12.20 7.20 -8.56
C GLY A 56 -11.38 6.91 -9.81
N PHE A 57 -10.14 7.41 -9.82
CA PHE A 57 -9.21 7.25 -10.95
C PHE A 57 -7.83 6.83 -10.45
N ARG A 58 -7.29 5.78 -11.04
CA ARG A 58 -5.90 5.37 -10.89
C ARG A 58 -5.11 5.81 -12.12
N PHE A 59 -4.06 6.59 -11.92
CA PHE A 59 -3.15 7.01 -12.98
C PHE A 59 -1.95 6.08 -13.05
N ASP A 60 -1.83 5.41 -14.18
CA ASP A 60 -0.64 4.64 -14.55
C ASP A 60 0.52 5.60 -14.70
N LEU A 61 1.70 5.25 -14.15
CA LEU A 61 2.88 6.11 -14.19
C LEU A 61 2.54 7.60 -13.93
N MET A 62 1.76 7.87 -12.87
CA MET A 62 1.38 9.25 -12.50
C MET A 62 2.59 10.19 -12.41
N GLY A 63 3.75 9.63 -12.06
CA GLY A 63 5.01 10.36 -11.98
C GLY A 63 5.53 10.92 -13.30
N VAL A 64 4.94 10.62 -14.45
CA VAL A 64 5.27 11.28 -15.72
C VAL A 64 4.43 12.52 -15.98
N HIS A 65 3.34 12.74 -15.22
CA HIS A 65 2.48 13.92 -15.36
C HIS A 65 2.95 15.06 -14.46
N ASP A 66 2.69 16.28 -14.90
CA ASP A 66 3.03 17.46 -14.11
C ASP A 66 2.02 17.68 -12.96
N ILE A 67 2.51 18.23 -11.85
CA ILE A 67 1.74 18.49 -10.63
C ILE A 67 0.53 19.40 -10.90
N GLU A 68 0.71 20.44 -11.75
CA GLU A 68 -0.36 21.40 -12.04
C GLU A 68 -1.54 20.71 -12.73
N THR A 69 -1.28 19.87 -13.74
CA THR A 69 -2.32 19.12 -14.44
C THR A 69 -3.06 18.18 -13.51
N MET A 70 -2.34 17.44 -12.67
CA MET A 70 -2.96 16.56 -11.68
C MET A 70 -3.85 17.32 -10.70
N ASN A 71 -3.39 18.46 -10.20
CA ASN A 71 -4.18 19.32 -9.30
C ASN A 71 -5.40 19.96 -9.99
N LEU A 72 -5.30 20.28 -11.27
CA LEU A 72 -6.45 20.77 -12.04
C LEU A 72 -7.49 19.69 -12.28
N ILE A 73 -7.08 18.45 -12.59
CA ILE A 73 -8.00 17.29 -12.66
C ILE A 73 -8.72 17.14 -11.32
N ARG A 74 -8.00 17.17 -10.19
CA ARG A 74 -8.60 17.10 -8.84
C ARG A 74 -9.60 18.21 -8.62
N LYS A 75 -9.24 19.44 -8.97
CA LYS A 75 -10.11 20.60 -8.83
C LYS A 75 -11.42 20.47 -9.62
N GLU A 76 -11.35 20.02 -10.86
CA GLU A 76 -12.53 19.86 -11.70
C GLU A 76 -13.41 18.69 -11.23
N LEU A 77 -12.84 17.57 -10.85
CA LEU A 77 -13.59 16.45 -10.29
C LEU A 77 -14.26 16.79 -8.95
N ASN A 78 -13.66 17.66 -8.13
CA ASN A 78 -14.29 18.15 -6.90
C ASN A 78 -15.59 18.94 -7.12
N LYS A 79 -15.76 19.52 -8.32
CA LYS A 79 -17.01 20.22 -8.68
C LYS A 79 -18.15 19.24 -8.98
N ILE A 80 -17.81 18.03 -9.39
CA ILE A 80 -18.75 16.94 -9.68
C ILE A 80 -19.09 16.24 -8.37
N ASP A 81 -18.05 15.64 -7.73
CA ASP A 81 -18.15 15.01 -6.42
C ASP A 81 -16.78 15.04 -5.70
N PRO A 82 -16.67 15.71 -4.54
CA PRO A 82 -15.41 15.77 -3.79
C PRO A 82 -14.98 14.41 -3.21
N SER A 83 -15.86 13.41 -3.17
CA SER A 83 -15.53 12.05 -2.72
C SER A 83 -14.82 11.21 -3.77
N ILE A 84 -14.79 11.61 -5.05
CA ILE A 84 -14.04 10.93 -6.10
C ILE A 84 -12.57 10.83 -5.70
N TYR A 85 -12.05 9.61 -5.58
CA TYR A 85 -10.67 9.40 -5.16
C TYR A 85 -9.71 9.34 -6.33
N ILE A 86 -8.58 10.04 -6.24
CA ILE A 86 -7.51 10.02 -7.25
C ILE A 86 -6.24 9.49 -6.61
N TYR A 87 -5.59 8.54 -7.27
CA TYR A 87 -4.29 8.03 -6.89
C TYR A 87 -3.53 7.51 -8.09
N GLY A 88 -2.25 7.21 -7.93
CA GLY A 88 -1.47 6.65 -9.02
C GLY A 88 -0.08 6.20 -8.60
N GLU A 89 0.69 5.82 -9.60
CA GLU A 89 2.09 5.44 -9.43
C GLU A 89 2.96 6.69 -9.41
N GLY A 90 3.50 7.02 -8.24
CA GLY A 90 4.38 8.17 -8.05
C GLY A 90 5.80 7.95 -8.57
N TRP A 91 5.95 7.29 -9.72
CA TRP A 91 7.24 7.04 -10.40
C TRP A 91 7.08 7.07 -11.91
N SER A 92 8.23 6.99 -12.61
CA SER A 92 8.33 6.77 -14.05
C SER A 92 9.08 5.47 -14.30
N ALA A 93 8.90 4.87 -15.48
CA ALA A 93 9.65 3.67 -15.90
C ALA A 93 11.00 4.03 -16.55
N GLY A 94 11.23 5.29 -16.89
CA GLY A 94 12.46 5.81 -17.47
C GLY A 94 12.69 7.28 -17.13
N SER A 95 13.64 7.92 -17.78
CA SER A 95 13.94 9.33 -17.59
C SER A 95 12.92 10.22 -18.30
N CYS A 96 12.39 11.22 -17.61
CA CYS A 96 11.49 12.23 -18.17
C CYS A 96 12.24 13.48 -18.65
N ALA A 97 11.83 14.05 -19.76
CA ALA A 97 12.35 15.33 -20.27
C ALA A 97 11.61 16.54 -19.64
N TYR A 98 11.23 16.43 -18.37
CA TYR A 98 10.58 17.49 -17.60
C TYR A 98 11.17 17.52 -16.19
N PRO A 99 11.28 18.72 -15.57
CA PRO A 99 11.90 18.83 -14.25
C PRO A 99 11.21 17.95 -13.21
N THR A 100 11.98 17.09 -12.55
CA THR A 100 11.46 16.09 -11.59
C THR A 100 10.68 16.71 -10.43
N GLU A 101 11.10 17.88 -9.98
CA GLU A 101 10.43 18.64 -8.92
C GLU A 101 9.05 19.19 -9.33
N ARG A 102 8.73 19.16 -10.61
CA ARG A 102 7.43 19.56 -11.18
C ARG A 102 6.57 18.36 -11.59
N LEU A 103 7.07 17.14 -11.47
CA LEU A 103 6.36 15.90 -11.78
C LEU A 103 5.64 15.36 -10.54
N ALA A 104 4.52 14.67 -10.75
CA ALA A 104 3.73 14.02 -9.71
C ALA A 104 4.41 12.73 -9.19
N MET A 105 5.71 12.82 -8.93
CA MET A 105 6.51 11.78 -8.30
C MET A 105 6.09 11.59 -6.84
N LYS A 106 6.30 10.40 -6.26
CA LYS A 106 6.01 10.09 -4.86
C LYS A 106 6.59 11.13 -3.89
N ALA A 107 7.83 11.54 -4.11
CA ALA A 107 8.49 12.56 -3.29
C ALA A 107 7.78 13.93 -3.31
N ASN A 108 7.01 14.22 -4.33
CA ASN A 108 6.27 15.47 -4.51
C ASN A 108 4.80 15.39 -4.09
N THR A 109 4.33 14.26 -3.55
CA THR A 109 2.92 14.04 -3.20
C THR A 109 2.35 15.11 -2.26
N ARG A 110 3.17 15.75 -1.43
CA ARG A 110 2.77 16.89 -0.60
C ARG A 110 2.28 18.11 -1.40
N GLN A 111 2.67 18.24 -2.65
CA GLN A 111 2.23 19.30 -3.56
C GLN A 111 0.92 18.92 -4.30
N LEU A 112 0.46 17.68 -4.15
CA LEU A 112 -0.76 17.17 -4.74
C LEU A 112 -1.94 17.34 -3.78
N ASN A 113 -3.04 17.90 -4.26
CA ASN A 113 -4.22 18.23 -3.45
C ASN A 113 -5.10 16.99 -3.19
N GLY A 114 -4.76 16.19 -2.17
CA GLY A 114 -5.53 14.99 -1.82
C GLY A 114 -5.44 13.84 -2.83
N ILE A 115 -4.41 13.85 -3.68
CA ILE A 115 -4.12 12.74 -4.61
C ILE A 115 -3.13 11.80 -3.93
N GLY A 116 -3.40 10.50 -4.01
CA GLY A 116 -2.60 9.46 -3.37
C GLY A 116 -1.54 8.86 -4.30
N ALA A 117 -0.51 8.25 -3.68
CA ALA A 117 0.50 7.48 -4.39
C ALA A 117 0.76 6.13 -3.70
N PHE A 118 1.16 5.13 -4.47
CA PHE A 118 1.55 3.82 -3.96
C PHE A 118 2.82 3.90 -3.09
N CYS A 119 2.79 3.20 -1.95
CA CYS A 119 3.92 3.14 -1.01
C CYS A 119 4.80 1.91 -1.26
N ASP A 120 5.79 2.05 -2.12
CA ASP A 120 6.81 1.02 -2.37
C ASP A 120 7.74 0.82 -1.17
N ASP A 121 7.91 1.83 -0.31
CA ASP A 121 8.67 1.69 0.94
C ASP A 121 8.12 0.53 1.80
N MET A 122 6.82 0.49 2.04
CA MET A 122 6.16 -0.55 2.82
C MET A 122 6.06 -1.87 2.05
N ARG A 123 5.67 -1.81 0.77
CA ARG A 123 5.55 -3.01 -0.08
C ARG A 123 6.85 -3.82 -0.08
N ASP A 124 7.95 -3.18 -0.39
CA ASP A 124 9.24 -3.86 -0.54
C ASP A 124 9.87 -4.21 0.81
N ALA A 125 9.58 -3.43 1.86
CA ALA A 125 9.95 -3.83 3.21
C ALA A 125 9.23 -5.12 3.65
N LEU A 126 7.96 -5.30 3.29
CA LEU A 126 7.21 -6.52 3.61
C LEU A 126 7.71 -7.72 2.80
N ARG A 127 7.67 -7.65 1.47
CA ARG A 127 7.86 -8.81 0.58
C ARG A 127 9.24 -8.95 -0.05
N GLY A 128 10.07 -7.92 -0.01
CA GLY A 128 11.36 -7.83 -0.70
C GLY A 128 11.34 -6.87 -1.90
N PRO A 129 12.52 -6.40 -2.36
CA PRO A 129 12.65 -5.34 -3.34
C PRO A 129 12.13 -5.76 -4.73
N PHE A 130 11.51 -4.82 -5.43
CA PHE A 130 11.04 -5.01 -6.81
C PHE A 130 12.13 -5.49 -7.77
N SER A 131 13.36 -5.07 -7.55
CA SER A 131 14.50 -5.34 -8.44
C SER A 131 15.05 -6.78 -8.38
N ASP A 132 14.63 -7.60 -7.40
CA ASP A 132 15.16 -8.96 -7.21
C ASP A 132 14.09 -9.88 -6.60
N ASP A 133 13.53 -10.75 -7.42
CA ASP A 133 12.45 -11.68 -7.05
C ASP A 133 12.85 -12.73 -6.02
N HIS A 134 14.13 -13.01 -5.88
CA HIS A 134 14.67 -14.01 -4.94
C HIS A 134 15.04 -13.41 -3.59
N LYS A 135 15.05 -12.08 -3.46
CA LYS A 135 15.37 -11.40 -2.22
C LYS A 135 14.09 -11.15 -1.41
N GLY A 136 14.02 -11.73 -0.23
CA GLY A 136 12.91 -11.54 0.68
C GLY A 136 12.92 -10.19 1.41
N GLY A 137 11.84 -9.92 2.11
CA GLY A 137 11.69 -8.80 3.03
C GLY A 137 11.43 -9.27 4.46
N PHE A 138 10.73 -8.46 5.23
CA PHE A 138 10.33 -8.72 6.61
C PHE A 138 9.63 -10.08 6.75
N LEU A 139 8.73 -10.43 5.83
CA LEU A 139 8.02 -11.72 5.83
C LEU A 139 8.97 -12.92 5.72
N ALA A 140 10.11 -12.75 5.07
CA ALA A 140 11.16 -13.76 4.94
C ALA A 140 12.19 -13.73 6.10
N GLY A 141 11.95 -12.91 7.13
CA GLY A 141 12.85 -12.76 8.28
C GLY A 141 14.06 -11.86 8.03
N VAL A 142 14.01 -10.97 7.02
CA VAL A 142 15.06 -9.98 6.78
C VAL A 142 14.94 -8.87 7.83
N GLU A 143 16.04 -8.65 8.57
CA GLU A 143 16.11 -7.66 9.64
C GLU A 143 16.28 -6.21 9.12
N ASN A 144 16.02 -5.24 10.00
CA ASN A 144 16.21 -3.80 9.78
C ASN A 144 15.29 -3.20 8.70
N LEU A 145 14.12 -3.80 8.49
CA LEU A 145 13.06 -3.29 7.63
C LEU A 145 11.88 -2.69 8.41
N GLU A 146 11.92 -2.79 9.74
CA GLU A 146 10.86 -2.38 10.65
C GLU A 146 10.52 -0.90 10.49
N GLU A 147 11.53 -0.02 10.29
CA GLU A 147 11.29 1.42 10.10
C GLU A 147 10.50 1.74 8.83
N SER A 148 10.74 1.01 7.75
CA SER A 148 9.97 1.17 6.51
C SER A 148 8.52 0.71 6.67
N ILE A 149 8.28 -0.36 7.46
CA ILE A 149 6.94 -0.83 7.79
C ILE A 149 6.23 0.18 8.70
N LYS A 150 6.90 0.68 9.75
CA LYS A 150 6.36 1.74 10.63
C LYS A 150 5.99 2.99 9.82
N PHE A 151 6.84 3.39 8.87
CA PHE A 151 6.58 4.52 7.98
C PHE A 151 5.31 4.31 7.14
N GLY A 152 5.09 3.11 6.61
CA GLY A 152 3.85 2.75 5.93
C GLY A 152 2.64 2.72 6.89
N ILE A 153 2.81 2.19 8.11
CA ILE A 153 1.73 2.13 9.11
C ILE A 153 1.16 3.52 9.43
N VAL A 154 2.01 4.55 9.56
CA VAL A 154 1.55 5.93 9.83
C VAL A 154 1.02 6.64 8.57
N GLY A 155 1.02 6.00 7.39
CA GLY A 155 0.55 6.62 6.14
C GLY A 155 1.56 7.57 5.51
N ALA A 156 2.85 7.30 5.66
CA ALA A 156 3.98 8.05 5.10
C ALA A 156 4.04 9.54 5.54
N ILE A 157 3.40 9.88 6.65
CA ILE A 157 3.47 11.19 7.30
C ILE A 157 4.72 11.32 8.16
N SER A 158 5.05 12.55 8.57
CA SER A 158 6.05 12.79 9.61
C SER A 158 5.56 12.27 10.96
N HIS A 159 6.34 11.41 11.61
CA HIS A 159 6.03 10.88 12.93
C HIS A 159 7.28 10.83 13.82
N PRO A 160 7.22 11.24 15.12
CA PRO A 160 8.40 11.40 15.98
C PRO A 160 9.15 10.10 16.26
N GLN A 161 8.51 8.94 16.15
CA GLN A 161 9.12 7.63 16.41
C GLN A 161 9.65 6.95 15.15
N ILE A 162 9.79 7.66 14.01
CA ILE A 162 10.32 7.08 12.78
C ILE A 162 11.65 7.73 12.43
N ASP A 163 12.68 6.90 12.32
CA ASP A 163 14.00 7.30 11.83
C ASP A 163 14.03 7.18 10.29
N MET A 164 13.81 8.31 9.61
CA MET A 164 13.78 8.36 8.14
C MET A 164 15.10 7.93 7.49
N ALA A 165 16.23 7.98 8.21
CA ALA A 165 17.51 7.49 7.67
C ALA A 165 17.50 5.98 7.44
N LYS A 166 16.67 5.23 8.18
CA LYS A 166 16.54 3.77 8.11
C LYS A 166 15.42 3.31 7.18
N VAL A 167 14.59 4.23 6.68
CA VAL A 167 13.59 3.88 5.65
C VAL A 167 14.31 3.54 4.35
N ASN A 168 13.85 2.49 3.66
CA ASN A 168 14.56 1.92 2.50
C ASN A 168 14.73 2.91 1.33
N TYR A 169 13.67 3.56 0.85
CA TYR A 169 13.73 4.45 -0.32
C TYR A 169 13.56 5.91 0.04
N SER A 170 12.47 6.26 0.73
CA SER A 170 12.14 7.64 1.09
C SER A 170 13.03 8.13 2.22
N LYS A 171 13.63 9.33 2.06
CA LYS A 171 14.46 9.95 3.11
C LYS A 171 13.74 11.09 3.83
N GLU A 172 12.54 11.42 3.36
CA GLU A 172 11.63 12.37 3.98
C GLU A 172 10.19 11.85 3.92
N PRO A 173 9.32 12.24 4.85
CA PRO A 173 7.88 11.97 4.74
C PRO A 173 7.33 12.65 3.49
N TRP A 174 6.47 11.97 2.75
CA TRP A 174 6.01 12.46 1.44
C TRP A 174 4.50 12.72 1.34
N THR A 175 3.74 12.52 2.43
CA THR A 175 2.30 12.84 2.51
C THR A 175 2.00 13.95 3.51
N ASN A 176 0.92 14.71 3.27
CA ASN A 176 0.34 15.64 4.24
C ASN A 176 -0.75 14.95 5.09
N SER A 177 -1.37 13.92 4.54
CA SER A 177 -2.42 13.13 5.16
C SER A 177 -2.19 11.65 4.86
N PRO A 178 -2.48 10.74 5.78
CA PRO A 178 -2.44 9.28 5.51
C PRO A 178 -3.28 8.86 4.30
N ALA A 179 -4.35 9.60 3.98
CA ALA A 179 -5.19 9.33 2.82
C ALA A 179 -4.48 9.51 1.47
N GLN A 180 -3.28 10.13 1.46
CA GLN A 180 -2.44 10.23 0.27
C GLN A 180 -1.51 9.03 0.07
N MET A 181 -1.54 8.03 0.93
CA MET A 181 -0.73 6.82 0.81
C MET A 181 -1.58 5.60 0.52
N ILE A 182 -1.24 4.86 -0.55
CA ILE A 182 -1.80 3.54 -0.83
C ILE A 182 -0.94 2.48 -0.15
N SER A 183 -1.53 1.79 0.83
CA SER A 183 -0.92 0.66 1.52
C SER A 183 -1.22 -0.63 0.76
N TYR A 184 -0.20 -1.37 0.38
CA TYR A 184 -0.35 -2.59 -0.40
C TYR A 184 0.87 -3.51 -0.27
N VAL A 185 0.73 -4.73 -0.72
CA VAL A 185 1.82 -5.71 -0.74
C VAL A 185 2.05 -6.28 -2.13
N SER A 186 1.02 -6.34 -2.99
CA SER A 186 1.16 -6.66 -4.41
C SER A 186 0.09 -5.97 -5.27
N CYS A 187 0.34 -5.91 -6.57
CA CYS A 187 -0.50 -5.27 -7.57
C CYS A 187 -0.53 -6.14 -8.84
N HIS A 188 -1.11 -5.64 -9.94
CA HIS A 188 -1.14 -6.35 -11.22
C HIS A 188 0.25 -6.49 -11.87
N ASP A 189 1.13 -5.51 -11.66
CA ASP A 189 2.53 -5.58 -12.06
C ASP A 189 3.35 -6.41 -11.08
N ASP A 190 4.45 -6.99 -11.55
CA ASP A 190 5.33 -7.84 -10.77
C ASP A 190 4.64 -9.15 -10.28
N MET A 191 5.30 -9.91 -9.44
CA MET A 191 4.73 -11.12 -8.83
C MET A 191 3.61 -10.79 -7.86
N CYS A 192 2.54 -11.59 -7.83
CA CYS A 192 1.62 -11.57 -6.70
C CYS A 192 2.31 -12.10 -5.43
N LEU A 193 1.71 -11.83 -4.26
CA LEU A 193 2.33 -12.15 -2.98
C LEU A 193 2.70 -13.64 -2.85
N THR A 194 1.81 -14.53 -3.23
CA THR A 194 2.03 -15.99 -3.20
C THR A 194 3.26 -16.41 -4.00
N ASP A 195 3.40 -15.91 -5.22
CA ASP A 195 4.57 -16.22 -6.08
C ASP A 195 5.85 -15.61 -5.49
N ARG A 196 5.75 -14.40 -4.96
CA ARG A 196 6.89 -13.70 -4.35
C ARG A 196 7.42 -14.43 -3.12
N LEU A 197 6.55 -14.91 -2.23
CA LEU A 197 6.93 -15.68 -1.06
C LEU A 197 7.59 -17.01 -1.45
N ARG A 198 7.06 -17.70 -2.47
CA ARG A 198 7.67 -18.94 -2.99
C ARG A 198 9.04 -18.69 -3.62
N SER A 199 9.22 -17.58 -4.31
CA SER A 199 10.50 -17.23 -4.94
C SER A 199 11.57 -16.83 -3.91
N SER A 200 11.19 -16.07 -2.89
CA SER A 200 12.13 -15.50 -1.90
C SER A 200 12.37 -16.40 -0.67
N ILE A 201 11.53 -17.44 -0.46
CA ILE A 201 11.67 -18.40 0.65
C ILE A 201 11.70 -19.82 0.06
N PRO A 202 12.86 -20.30 -0.37
CA PRO A 202 12.97 -21.63 -0.97
C PRO A 202 12.46 -22.73 -0.03
N GLY A 203 11.57 -23.58 -0.55
CA GLY A 203 11.01 -24.69 0.21
C GLY A 203 9.90 -24.30 1.21
N ILE A 204 9.35 -23.10 1.12
CA ILE A 204 8.20 -22.68 1.93
C ILE A 204 7.05 -23.69 1.77
N ASN A 205 6.52 -24.17 2.87
CA ASN A 205 5.32 -25.03 2.86
C ASN A 205 4.03 -24.19 2.84
N GLU A 206 2.89 -24.84 2.57
CA GLU A 206 1.61 -24.16 2.40
C GLU A 206 1.15 -23.46 3.69
N ASP A 207 1.36 -24.07 4.87
CA ASP A 207 0.98 -23.48 6.15
C ASP A 207 1.81 -22.21 6.48
N GLU A 208 3.10 -22.23 6.18
CA GLU A 208 3.97 -21.05 6.33
C GLU A 208 3.59 -19.95 5.33
N LEU A 209 3.28 -20.32 4.09
CA LEU A 209 2.81 -19.39 3.06
C LEU A 209 1.53 -18.67 3.51
N ILE A 210 0.54 -19.43 4.01
CA ILE A 210 -0.72 -18.86 4.53
C ILE A 210 -0.42 -17.91 5.68
N ARG A 211 0.36 -18.31 6.69
CA ARG A 211 0.68 -17.42 7.81
C ARG A 211 1.31 -16.10 7.37
N LEU A 212 2.24 -16.14 6.44
CA LEU A 212 2.94 -14.95 5.95
C LEU A 212 2.03 -14.06 5.10
N ASP A 213 1.13 -14.64 4.31
CA ASP A 213 0.09 -13.90 3.58
C ASP A 213 -0.82 -13.14 4.56
N LEU A 214 -1.35 -13.83 5.57
CA LEU A 214 -2.21 -13.24 6.60
C LEU A 214 -1.48 -12.15 7.40
N LEU A 215 -0.19 -12.34 7.71
CA LEU A 215 0.64 -11.35 8.38
C LEU A 215 0.81 -10.09 7.51
N ALA A 216 1.08 -10.26 6.22
CA ALA A 216 1.20 -9.16 5.27
C ALA A 216 -0.08 -8.33 5.18
N GLN A 217 -1.23 -8.99 5.05
CA GLN A 217 -2.50 -8.30 4.95
C GLN A 217 -2.93 -7.63 6.27
N THR A 218 -2.52 -8.18 7.40
CA THR A 218 -2.72 -7.48 8.67
C THR A 218 -1.96 -6.15 8.68
N ALA A 219 -0.70 -6.14 8.23
CA ALA A 219 0.06 -4.89 8.12
C ALA A 219 -0.61 -3.88 7.18
N VAL A 220 -1.11 -4.32 6.01
CA VAL A 220 -1.81 -3.47 5.04
C VAL A 220 -3.11 -2.91 5.63
N LEU A 221 -3.97 -3.77 6.19
CA LEU A 221 -5.31 -3.38 6.63
C LEU A 221 -5.33 -2.67 8.00
N THR A 222 -4.24 -2.68 8.76
CA THR A 222 -4.10 -1.92 10.01
C THR A 222 -3.30 -0.63 9.85
N SER A 223 -2.72 -0.37 8.67
CA SER A 223 -2.06 0.90 8.37
C SER A 223 -3.06 2.05 8.23
N GLN A 224 -2.62 3.28 8.47
CA GLN A 224 -3.44 4.48 8.36
C GLN A 224 -3.71 4.91 6.92
N GLY A 225 -2.94 4.42 5.96
CA GLY A 225 -3.13 4.66 4.54
C GLY A 225 -4.39 3.99 3.97
N VAL A 226 -4.67 4.24 2.70
CA VAL A 226 -5.76 3.58 1.96
C VAL A 226 -5.31 2.18 1.57
N PRO A 227 -5.96 1.11 2.03
CA PRO A 227 -5.56 -0.25 1.72
C PRO A 227 -5.92 -0.61 0.27
N PHE A 228 -5.02 -1.31 -0.37
CA PHE A 228 -5.20 -1.87 -1.71
C PHE A 228 -4.91 -3.37 -1.69
N ILE A 229 -5.77 -4.17 -2.29
CA ILE A 229 -5.66 -5.62 -2.37
C ILE A 229 -5.72 -6.02 -3.84
N LEU A 230 -4.76 -6.82 -4.32
CA LEU A 230 -4.84 -7.44 -5.63
C LEU A 230 -5.96 -8.49 -5.63
N CYS A 231 -6.88 -8.42 -6.58
CA CYS A 231 -7.97 -9.38 -6.72
C CYS A 231 -7.43 -10.82 -6.76
N GLY A 232 -7.90 -11.66 -5.84
CA GLY A 232 -7.49 -13.04 -5.68
C GLY A 232 -6.47 -13.30 -4.57
N GLU A 233 -5.87 -12.28 -3.96
CA GLU A 233 -5.00 -12.47 -2.78
C GLU A 233 -5.76 -13.14 -1.64
N GLU A 234 -7.02 -12.79 -1.44
CA GLU A 234 -7.92 -13.36 -0.44
C GLU A 234 -8.18 -14.87 -0.61
N MET A 235 -7.66 -15.46 -1.68
CA MET A 235 -7.71 -16.90 -1.97
C MET A 235 -6.38 -17.45 -2.50
N LEU A 236 -5.27 -16.83 -2.11
CA LEU A 236 -3.89 -17.22 -2.48
C LEU A 236 -3.68 -17.32 -4.00
N ARG A 237 -4.12 -16.31 -4.74
CA ARG A 237 -3.86 -16.22 -6.18
C ARG A 237 -2.37 -16.38 -6.46
N ASP A 238 -2.04 -17.22 -7.43
CA ASP A 238 -0.72 -17.28 -8.03
C ASP A 238 -0.76 -17.03 -9.55
N LYS A 239 0.36 -16.59 -10.09
CA LYS A 239 0.61 -16.44 -11.52
C LYS A 239 1.72 -17.38 -11.98
N LYS A 240 1.91 -18.49 -11.26
CA LYS A 240 2.89 -19.54 -11.51
C LYS A 240 4.33 -19.03 -11.61
N GLY A 241 4.67 -18.05 -10.77
CA GLY A 241 5.99 -17.44 -10.73
C GLY A 241 6.30 -16.49 -11.89
N VAL A 242 5.31 -16.10 -12.69
CA VAL A 242 5.54 -15.14 -13.78
C VAL A 242 5.66 -13.74 -13.21
N HIS A 243 6.83 -13.13 -13.37
CA HIS A 243 7.13 -11.79 -12.87
C HIS A 243 6.20 -10.72 -13.47
N ASN A 244 6.15 -10.61 -14.78
CA ASN A 244 5.30 -9.64 -15.48
C ASN A 244 4.34 -10.34 -16.44
N SER A 245 3.09 -10.53 -16.02
CA SER A 245 2.13 -11.39 -16.69
C SER A 245 1.19 -10.70 -17.68
N TYR A 246 1.40 -9.41 -17.99
CA TYR A 246 0.45 -8.63 -18.81
C TYR A 246 0.21 -9.20 -20.23
N LYS A 247 1.19 -9.91 -20.79
CA LYS A 247 1.07 -10.60 -22.09
C LYS A 247 0.83 -12.11 -21.95
N SER A 248 0.74 -12.62 -20.72
CA SER A 248 0.60 -14.05 -20.49
C SER A 248 -0.83 -14.53 -20.82
N PRO A 249 -0.99 -15.80 -21.20
CA PRO A 249 -2.30 -16.36 -21.53
C PRO A 249 -3.20 -16.49 -20.29
N ASP A 250 -4.48 -16.77 -20.50
CA ASP A 250 -5.47 -16.99 -19.45
C ASP A 250 -5.06 -18.06 -18.44
N SER A 251 -4.32 -19.06 -18.88
CA SER A 251 -3.79 -20.11 -17.98
C SER A 251 -2.88 -19.58 -16.86
N ILE A 252 -2.35 -18.36 -17.01
CA ILE A 252 -1.57 -17.64 -16.00
C ILE A 252 -2.43 -16.58 -15.31
N ASN A 253 -3.21 -15.81 -16.07
CA ASN A 253 -3.88 -14.61 -15.55
C ASN A 253 -5.28 -14.86 -14.96
N ARG A 254 -5.94 -15.95 -15.32
CA ARG A 254 -7.28 -16.26 -14.78
C ARG A 254 -7.25 -16.49 -13.27
N LEU A 255 -8.33 -16.11 -12.60
CA LEU A 255 -8.58 -16.45 -11.21
C LEU A 255 -9.07 -17.90 -11.10
N ASP A 256 -8.50 -18.69 -10.20
CA ASP A 256 -9.03 -20.00 -9.86
C ASP A 256 -9.97 -19.89 -8.66
N TRP A 257 -11.26 -19.77 -8.95
CA TRP A 257 -12.30 -19.64 -7.91
C TRP A 257 -12.44 -20.88 -7.02
N ASN A 258 -11.85 -22.03 -7.38
CA ASN A 258 -11.81 -23.20 -6.50
C ASN A 258 -10.95 -22.95 -5.26
N ASN A 259 -10.04 -21.99 -5.33
CA ASN A 259 -9.22 -21.61 -4.19
C ASN A 259 -10.04 -21.07 -3.01
N LEU A 260 -11.22 -20.49 -3.23
CA LEU A 260 -12.14 -20.13 -2.14
C LEU A 260 -12.58 -21.34 -1.30
N LYS A 261 -12.70 -22.51 -1.96
CA LYS A 261 -13.04 -23.77 -1.27
C LYS A 261 -11.81 -24.45 -0.68
N LYS A 262 -10.65 -24.23 -1.29
CA LYS A 262 -9.38 -24.82 -0.85
C LYS A 262 -8.80 -24.09 0.35
N TYR A 263 -8.96 -22.75 0.41
CA TYR A 263 -8.40 -21.86 1.43
C TYR A 263 -9.47 -20.98 2.09
N PRO A 264 -10.54 -21.56 2.65
CA PRO A 264 -11.64 -20.80 3.23
C PRO A 264 -11.20 -19.95 4.43
N GLU A 265 -10.16 -20.36 5.15
CA GLU A 265 -9.58 -19.64 6.28
C GLU A 265 -8.93 -18.34 5.84
N VAL A 266 -8.28 -18.27 4.66
CA VAL A 266 -7.67 -17.07 4.11
C VAL A 266 -8.75 -16.05 3.79
N PHE A 267 -9.78 -16.45 3.05
CA PHE A 267 -10.92 -15.59 2.73
C PHE A 267 -11.62 -15.07 4.00
N SER A 268 -11.84 -15.94 4.98
CA SER A 268 -12.47 -15.57 6.25
C SER A 268 -11.63 -14.55 7.02
N TYR A 269 -10.31 -14.70 7.00
CA TYR A 269 -9.40 -13.77 7.67
C TYR A 269 -9.43 -12.38 7.03
N TYR A 270 -9.33 -12.29 5.69
CA TYR A 270 -9.44 -11.02 4.96
C TYR A 270 -10.78 -10.34 5.21
N SER A 271 -11.88 -11.09 5.13
CA SER A 271 -13.22 -10.57 5.43
C SER A 271 -13.32 -10.04 6.86
N GLY A 272 -12.74 -10.75 7.82
CA GLY A 272 -12.69 -10.35 9.22
C GLY A 272 -11.88 -9.07 9.43
N LEU A 273 -10.69 -8.95 8.83
CA LEU A 273 -9.86 -7.73 8.90
C LEU A 273 -10.56 -6.52 8.27
N ILE A 274 -11.22 -6.70 7.12
CA ILE A 274 -11.99 -5.65 6.46
C ILE A 274 -13.15 -5.20 7.35
N ALA A 275 -13.88 -6.14 7.95
CA ALA A 275 -14.97 -5.84 8.88
C ALA A 275 -14.45 -5.08 10.11
N LEU A 276 -13.31 -5.51 10.68
CA LEU A 276 -12.65 -4.87 11.81
C LEU A 276 -12.25 -3.41 11.46
N ARG A 277 -11.57 -3.21 10.32
CA ARG A 277 -11.20 -1.86 9.85
C ARG A 277 -12.40 -0.96 9.61
N LYS A 278 -13.50 -1.49 9.08
CA LYS A 278 -14.75 -0.74 8.87
C LYS A 278 -15.41 -0.34 10.18
N ALA A 279 -15.43 -1.22 11.17
CA ALA A 279 -16.02 -0.98 12.49
C ALA A 279 -15.20 -0.01 13.35
N HIS A 280 -13.87 0.01 13.19
CA HIS A 280 -12.96 0.75 14.05
C HIS A 280 -12.27 1.90 13.31
N PRO A 281 -12.74 3.15 13.49
CA PRO A 281 -12.15 4.34 12.84
C PRO A 281 -10.71 4.61 13.27
N ALA A 282 -10.22 4.06 14.36
CA ALA A 282 -8.83 4.12 14.80
C ALA A 282 -7.84 3.66 13.70
N PHE A 283 -8.23 2.71 12.84
CA PHE A 283 -7.39 2.23 11.72
C PHE A 283 -7.38 3.15 10.50
N ARG A 284 -8.17 4.24 10.49
CA ARG A 284 -8.35 5.12 9.32
C ARG A 284 -8.58 6.57 9.74
N MET A 285 -7.68 7.08 10.57
CA MET A 285 -7.81 8.42 11.15
C MET A 285 -7.81 9.55 10.12
N GLY A 286 -7.12 9.40 8.98
CA GLY A 286 -7.16 10.34 7.87
C GLY A 286 -6.46 11.70 8.09
N ASP A 287 -6.15 12.04 9.33
CA ASP A 287 -5.51 13.28 9.74
C ASP A 287 -4.14 13.00 10.37
N ALA A 288 -3.11 13.73 9.91
CA ALA A 288 -1.74 13.50 10.33
C ALA A 288 -1.51 13.86 11.81
N ASP A 289 -2.14 14.91 12.33
CA ASP A 289 -2.01 15.30 13.73
C ASP A 289 -2.72 14.30 14.65
N MET A 290 -3.85 13.75 14.20
CA MET A 290 -4.55 12.69 14.91
C MET A 290 -3.68 11.43 14.99
N VAL A 291 -3.05 11.00 13.88
CA VAL A 291 -2.11 9.87 13.88
C VAL A 291 -0.95 10.12 14.84
N ARG A 292 -0.31 11.29 14.78
CA ARG A 292 0.80 11.62 15.71
C ARG A 292 0.42 11.58 17.18
N ARG A 293 -0.81 11.92 17.52
CA ARG A 293 -1.29 11.92 18.93
C ARG A 293 -1.70 10.55 19.41
N HIS A 294 -2.32 9.75 18.56
CA HIS A 294 -2.99 8.53 18.95
C HIS A 294 -2.25 7.25 18.58
N LEU A 295 -1.33 7.28 17.62
CA LEU A 295 -0.52 6.13 17.26
C LEU A 295 0.84 6.20 17.97
N GLU A 296 1.21 5.10 18.63
CA GLU A 296 2.46 4.95 19.38
C GLU A 296 3.09 3.60 19.07
N PHE A 297 4.35 3.60 18.62
CA PHE A 297 5.10 2.34 18.48
C PHE A 297 5.65 1.88 19.83
N LEU A 298 5.52 0.59 20.08
CA LEU A 298 6.05 -0.08 21.26
C LEU A 298 7.47 -0.60 20.98
N ASP A 299 8.27 -0.74 22.03
CA ASP A 299 9.55 -1.43 21.94
C ASP A 299 9.31 -2.89 21.57
N ALA A 300 10.02 -3.36 20.57
CA ALA A 300 9.90 -4.72 20.06
C ALA A 300 11.26 -5.24 19.59
N PRO A 301 11.49 -6.56 19.65
CA PRO A 301 12.70 -7.16 19.10
C PRO A 301 12.74 -7.02 17.56
N LYS A 302 13.92 -7.21 16.98
CA LYS A 302 14.07 -7.28 15.52
C LYS A 302 13.14 -8.36 14.93
N GLY A 303 12.58 -8.06 13.75
CA GLY A 303 11.59 -8.91 13.11
C GLY A 303 10.19 -8.79 13.70
N VAL A 304 9.96 -7.81 14.57
CA VAL A 304 8.64 -7.49 15.13
C VAL A 304 8.33 -6.01 14.99
N VAL A 305 7.10 -5.69 14.58
CA VAL A 305 6.55 -4.34 14.66
C VAL A 305 5.33 -4.36 15.55
N ALA A 306 5.33 -3.51 16.59
CA ALA A 306 4.22 -3.39 17.51
C ALA A 306 3.82 -1.93 17.69
N PHE A 307 2.52 -1.64 17.69
CA PHE A 307 2.01 -0.29 17.88
C PHE A 307 0.65 -0.29 18.58
N ARG A 308 0.32 0.85 19.17
CA ARG A 308 -0.97 1.12 19.81
C ARG A 308 -1.68 2.27 19.12
N LEU A 309 -2.99 2.14 19.03
CA LEU A 309 -3.93 3.21 18.74
C LEU A 309 -4.65 3.50 20.06
N LYS A 310 -4.41 4.66 20.68
CA LYS A 310 -4.77 4.95 22.07
C LYS A 310 -5.81 6.06 22.16
N ASP A 311 -6.44 6.14 23.34
CA ASP A 311 -7.33 7.25 23.72
C ASP A 311 -8.53 7.41 22.77
N ASN A 312 -9.22 6.31 22.44
CA ASN A 312 -10.36 6.28 21.51
C ASN A 312 -10.05 6.96 20.16
N ALA A 313 -8.89 6.61 19.58
CA ALA A 313 -8.38 7.17 18.32
C ALA A 313 -9.48 7.26 17.25
N GLY A 314 -9.61 8.43 16.60
CA GLY A 314 -10.64 8.63 15.58
C GLY A 314 -12.08 8.56 16.08
N GLY A 315 -12.31 8.62 17.39
CA GLY A 315 -13.64 8.43 18.00
C GLY A 315 -14.05 6.96 18.12
N ASP A 316 -13.07 6.05 18.13
CA ASP A 316 -13.31 4.62 18.26
C ASP A 316 -14.02 4.24 19.56
N SER A 317 -14.83 3.18 19.51
CA SER A 317 -15.48 2.60 20.68
C SER A 317 -14.50 1.89 21.59
N TRP A 318 -13.40 1.35 21.07
CA TRP A 318 -12.33 0.79 21.87
C TRP A 318 -11.38 1.89 22.35
N LYS A 319 -11.05 1.84 23.61
CA LYS A 319 -10.16 2.83 24.21
C LYS A 319 -8.77 2.76 23.64
N ASP A 320 -8.24 1.56 23.56
CA ASP A 320 -6.90 1.26 23.05
C ASP A 320 -6.96 0.02 22.15
N ILE A 321 -6.17 0.02 21.08
CA ILE A 321 -5.98 -1.12 20.20
C ILE A 321 -4.48 -1.36 20.09
N THR A 322 -4.02 -2.57 20.32
CA THR A 322 -2.61 -2.96 20.15
C THR A 322 -2.50 -3.92 18.98
N VAL A 323 -1.63 -3.63 18.02
CA VAL A 323 -1.32 -4.47 16.87
C VAL A 323 0.13 -4.94 16.99
N ILE A 324 0.36 -6.24 16.82
CA ILE A 324 1.70 -6.84 16.85
C ILE A 324 1.86 -7.70 15.60
N LEU A 325 2.94 -7.46 14.87
CA LEU A 325 3.33 -8.18 13.65
C LEU A 325 4.64 -8.90 13.93
N ASN A 326 4.62 -10.21 14.06
CA ASN A 326 5.79 -11.05 14.33
C ASN A 326 6.18 -11.83 13.07
N SER A 327 7.30 -11.49 12.43
CA SER A 327 7.84 -12.24 11.29
C SER A 327 8.84 -13.33 11.70
N ASN A 328 9.24 -13.38 12.97
CA ASN A 328 10.22 -14.36 13.46
C ASN A 328 9.62 -15.77 13.51
N LYS A 329 10.48 -16.77 13.30
CA LYS A 329 10.11 -18.20 13.41
C LYS A 329 10.04 -18.72 14.84
N LYS A 330 9.95 -17.82 15.84
CA LYS A 330 9.81 -18.12 17.26
C LYS A 330 8.73 -17.26 17.90
N VAL A 331 8.26 -17.69 19.05
CA VAL A 331 7.37 -16.86 19.88
C VAL A 331 8.15 -15.64 20.37
N GLU A 332 7.53 -14.47 20.25
CA GLU A 332 8.09 -13.23 20.77
C GLU A 332 7.23 -12.67 21.89
N GLU A 333 7.89 -12.08 22.89
CA GLU A 333 7.26 -11.42 24.02
C GLU A 333 7.33 -9.91 23.84
N ILE A 334 6.18 -9.24 23.91
CA ILE A 334 6.06 -7.79 23.77
C ILE A 334 5.55 -7.20 25.07
N SER A 335 6.25 -6.17 25.56
CA SER A 335 5.80 -5.37 26.69
C SER A 335 4.66 -4.45 26.29
N VAL A 336 3.58 -4.50 27.05
CA VAL A 336 2.38 -3.67 26.87
C VAL A 336 2.05 -2.97 28.21
N PRO A 337 1.30 -1.87 28.21
CA PRO A 337 0.80 -1.29 29.46
C PRO A 337 0.05 -2.33 30.30
N LYS A 338 0.07 -2.16 31.61
CA LYS A 338 -0.69 -3.05 32.49
C LYS A 338 -2.18 -2.95 32.21
N GLY A 339 -2.82 -4.07 31.91
CA GLY A 339 -4.25 -4.10 31.57
C GLY A 339 -4.81 -5.51 31.43
N GLU A 340 -6.07 -5.54 31.09
CA GLU A 340 -6.77 -6.71 30.57
C GLU A 340 -6.96 -6.50 29.06
N TYR A 341 -6.77 -7.53 28.27
CA TYR A 341 -6.76 -7.48 26.82
C TYR A 341 -7.61 -8.60 26.24
N THR A 342 -8.41 -8.27 25.25
CA THR A 342 -9.14 -9.24 24.42
C THR A 342 -8.47 -9.33 23.06
N ALA A 343 -7.98 -10.50 22.67
CA ALA A 343 -7.46 -10.72 21.31
C ALA A 343 -8.63 -10.94 20.35
N VAL A 344 -8.71 -10.11 19.32
CA VAL A 344 -9.69 -10.20 18.23
C VAL A 344 -9.07 -10.71 16.93
N VAL A 345 -7.73 -10.66 16.84
CA VAL A 345 -6.94 -11.34 15.80
C VAL A 345 -5.86 -12.15 16.51
N LYS A 346 -5.82 -13.45 16.24
CA LYS A 346 -4.87 -14.36 16.84
C LYS A 346 -4.80 -15.67 16.06
N ASP A 347 -3.58 -16.18 15.83
CA ASP A 347 -3.31 -17.49 15.23
C ASP A 347 -4.09 -17.72 13.92
N GLY A 348 -4.08 -16.72 13.02
CA GLY A 348 -4.74 -16.79 11.71
C GLY A 348 -6.27 -16.71 11.75
N LYS A 349 -6.86 -16.24 12.85
CA LYS A 349 -8.31 -16.07 13.02
C LYS A 349 -8.66 -14.64 13.38
N VAL A 350 -9.85 -14.22 12.98
CA VAL A 350 -10.46 -12.93 13.35
C VAL A 350 -11.84 -13.18 13.95
N ASP A 351 -12.09 -12.69 15.15
CA ASP A 351 -13.41 -12.66 15.78
C ASP A 351 -13.55 -11.41 16.65
N SER A 352 -14.43 -10.50 16.27
CA SER A 352 -14.67 -9.25 17.01
C SER A 352 -15.23 -9.45 18.42
N ARG A 353 -15.75 -10.63 18.75
CA ARG A 353 -16.22 -10.99 20.10
C ARG A 353 -15.10 -11.45 21.03
N GLY A 354 -13.91 -11.71 20.47
CA GLY A 354 -12.73 -12.16 21.18
C GLY A 354 -12.42 -13.65 20.98
N LEU A 355 -11.13 -13.93 20.82
CA LEU A 355 -10.56 -15.28 20.67
C LEU A 355 -9.87 -15.75 21.95
N ALA A 356 -9.34 -14.82 22.74
CA ALA A 356 -8.67 -15.08 24.01
C ALA A 356 -8.58 -13.81 24.85
N THR A 357 -8.41 -13.95 26.15
CA THR A 357 -8.15 -12.85 27.08
C THR A 357 -6.79 -12.99 27.70
N PHE A 358 -6.14 -11.86 27.96
CA PHE A 358 -4.83 -11.76 28.59
C PHE A 358 -4.87 -10.71 29.68
N SER A 359 -4.04 -10.86 30.71
CA SER A 359 -3.87 -9.87 31.75
C SER A 359 -2.40 -9.67 32.07
N GLY A 360 -2.02 -8.43 32.40
CA GLY A 360 -0.65 -8.12 32.79
C GLY A 360 0.04 -7.11 31.89
N THR A 361 1.35 -7.28 31.73
CA THR A 361 2.24 -6.35 31.02
C THR A 361 3.02 -6.99 29.87
N ARG A 362 2.76 -8.26 29.59
CA ARG A 362 3.49 -9.04 28.58
C ARG A 362 2.53 -9.87 27.74
N ILE A 363 2.73 -9.81 26.43
CA ILE A 363 1.95 -10.56 25.44
C ILE A 363 2.90 -11.44 24.64
N HIS A 364 2.54 -12.71 24.48
CA HIS A 364 3.28 -13.65 23.66
C HIS A 364 2.59 -13.82 22.30
N VAL A 365 3.34 -13.60 21.23
CA VAL A 365 2.84 -13.69 19.86
C VAL A 365 3.51 -14.86 19.15
N ALA A 366 2.71 -15.73 18.57
CA ALA A 366 3.15 -16.92 17.86
C ALA A 366 4.07 -16.59 16.66
N PRO A 367 4.90 -17.56 16.22
CA PRO A 367 5.80 -17.36 15.07
C PRO A 367 5.05 -17.00 13.79
N GLN A 368 5.56 -16.02 13.05
CA GLN A 368 5.04 -15.63 11.73
C GLN A 368 3.52 -15.35 11.74
N THR A 369 3.04 -14.64 12.77
CA THR A 369 1.63 -14.27 12.91
C THR A 369 1.46 -12.82 13.32
N ALA A 370 0.24 -12.32 13.15
CA ALA A 370 -0.21 -11.06 13.74
C ALA A 370 -1.14 -11.30 14.93
N MET A 371 -1.19 -10.30 15.84
CA MET A 371 -2.15 -10.25 16.92
C MET A 371 -2.72 -8.84 17.04
N ILE A 372 -4.05 -8.74 17.21
CA ILE A 372 -4.73 -7.48 17.52
C ILE A 372 -5.50 -7.65 18.82
N LEU A 373 -5.26 -6.72 19.74
CA LEU A 373 -5.81 -6.69 21.10
C LEU A 373 -6.55 -5.37 21.34
N HIS A 374 -7.62 -5.41 22.13
CA HIS A 374 -8.24 -4.20 22.69
C HIS A 374 -8.52 -4.32 24.17
#